data_756d16b0e345e461e24bfeb6d9865cf9
#
_entry.id   756d16b0e345e461e24bfeb6d9865cf9
#
_cell.length_a   1.000
_cell.length_b   1.000
_cell.length_c   1.000
_cell.angle_alpha   90.00
_cell.angle_beta   90.00
_cell.angle_gamma   90.00
#
_symmetry.space_group_name_H-M   'P 1'
#
loop_
_entity.id
_entity.type
_entity.pdbx_description
1 polymer ?
#
loop_
_entity_poly.entity_id
_entity_poly.type
_entity_poly.pdbx_seq_one_letter_code
_entity_poly.pdbx_strand_id
1 'polypeptide(L)'
;MRYTVGMDDSSFEWDDEKNLENERKHGVTFYEAQHAFLDKNRVIAEDAAHSEHESRYFCFGSNKDSSGILTVRFTYRLNRIRIIGAGYWRKGKKIYEQSNPI
;
A
#
# COMPACT_ATOMS: atom_id res chain seq x y z
N MET A 1 4.25 -2.07 17.01
CA MET A 1 4.66 -1.86 15.62
C MET A 1 5.29 -3.11 15.06
N ARG A 2 4.99 -3.41 13.83
CA ARG A 2 5.46 -4.64 13.22
C ARG A 2 6.31 -4.37 11.99
N TYR A 3 7.36 -5.15 11.84
CA TYR A 3 8.18 -5.14 10.65
C TYR A 3 8.00 -6.42 9.89
N THR A 4 8.11 -6.34 8.57
CA THR A 4 8.25 -7.52 7.75
C THR A 4 9.52 -7.40 6.95
N VAL A 5 10.17 -8.53 6.81
CA VAL A 5 11.44 -8.62 6.12
C VAL A 5 11.24 -9.59 4.99
N GLY A 6 12.01 -9.46 3.97
CA GLY A 6 11.99 -10.44 2.91
C GLY A 6 11.55 -9.94 1.58
N MET A 7 10.83 -8.83 1.51
CA MET A 7 10.54 -8.23 0.22
C MET A 7 11.62 -7.24 -0.14
N ASP A 8 12.11 -6.55 0.86
CA ASP A 8 13.07 -5.51 0.70
C ASP A 8 13.69 -5.24 2.05
N ASP A 9 14.94 -4.89 2.09
CA ASP A 9 15.64 -4.55 3.30
C ASP A 9 15.07 -3.36 4.01
N SER A 10 14.54 -2.43 3.24
CA SER A 10 14.04 -1.20 3.78
C SER A 10 12.94 -1.46 4.74
N SER A 11 12.31 -2.59 4.53
CA SER A 11 11.33 -3.00 5.48
C SER A 11 10.09 -2.18 5.49
N PHE A 12 9.07 -2.85 5.80
CA PHE A 12 7.77 -2.26 5.99
C PHE A 12 7.45 -2.35 7.47
N GLU A 13 6.68 -1.41 7.95
CA GLU A 13 6.20 -1.45 9.32
C GLU A 13 4.74 -1.07 9.36
N TRP A 14 4.07 -1.46 10.43
CA TRP A 14 2.67 -1.08 10.65
C TRP A 14 2.28 -1.33 12.09
N ASP A 15 1.14 -0.77 12.44
CA ASP A 15 0.53 -0.97 13.73
C ASP A 15 -0.30 -2.25 13.67
N ASP A 16 -0.09 -3.17 14.62
CA ASP A 16 -0.78 -4.46 14.61
C ASP A 16 -2.30 -4.32 14.71
N GLU A 17 -2.77 -3.38 15.51
CA GLU A 17 -4.21 -3.19 15.65
C GLU A 17 -4.84 -2.68 14.36
N LYS A 18 -4.16 -1.76 13.69
CA LYS A 18 -4.63 -1.25 12.41
C LYS A 18 -4.64 -2.33 11.35
N ASN A 19 -3.66 -3.23 11.40
CA ASN A 19 -3.62 -4.35 10.48
C ASN A 19 -4.84 -5.26 10.68
N LEU A 20 -5.13 -5.61 11.93
CA LEU A 20 -6.28 -6.46 12.24
C LEU A 20 -7.58 -5.79 11.82
N GLU A 21 -7.72 -4.50 12.09
CA GLU A 21 -8.91 -3.77 11.71
C GLU A 21 -9.06 -3.68 10.19
N ASN A 22 -7.95 -3.48 9.48
CA ASN A 22 -7.98 -3.41 8.02
C ASN A 22 -8.41 -4.74 7.43
N GLU A 23 -7.90 -5.83 7.96
CA GLU A 23 -8.29 -7.15 7.51
C GLU A 23 -9.78 -7.39 7.74
N ARG A 24 -10.28 -7.01 8.91
CA ARG A 24 -11.69 -7.16 9.24
C ARG A 24 -12.59 -6.35 8.31
N LYS A 25 -12.19 -5.13 7.99
CA LYS A 25 -13.02 -4.23 7.16
C LYS A 25 -12.89 -4.48 5.68
N HIS A 26 -11.69 -4.78 5.21
CA HIS A 26 -11.40 -4.80 3.78
C HIS A 26 -10.87 -6.13 3.27
N GLY A 27 -10.66 -7.09 4.15
CA GLY A 27 -10.18 -8.42 3.74
C GLY A 27 -8.74 -8.45 3.28
N VAL A 28 -7.95 -7.44 3.61
CA VAL A 28 -6.56 -7.32 3.17
C VAL A 28 -5.68 -7.13 4.38
N THR A 29 -4.63 -7.95 4.49
CA THR A 29 -3.62 -7.75 5.53
C THR A 29 -2.55 -6.80 5.01
N PHE A 30 -1.86 -6.14 5.94
CA PHE A 30 -0.75 -5.28 5.54
C PHE A 30 0.43 -6.09 5.00
N TYR A 31 0.55 -7.34 5.41
CA TYR A 31 1.54 -8.23 4.83
C TYR A 31 1.26 -8.43 3.33
N GLU A 32 0.02 -8.70 3.00
CA GLU A 32 -0.41 -8.85 1.61
C GLU A 32 -0.19 -7.55 0.83
N ALA A 33 -0.46 -6.42 1.46
CA ALA A 33 -0.37 -5.11 0.82
C ALA A 33 1.06 -4.78 0.35
N GLN A 34 2.06 -5.38 0.96
CA GLN A 34 3.46 -5.15 0.55
C GLN A 34 3.70 -5.48 -0.91
N HIS A 35 2.93 -6.41 -1.45
CA HIS A 35 3.14 -6.85 -2.83
C HIS A 35 2.92 -5.75 -3.86
N ALA A 36 2.12 -4.74 -3.53
CA ALA A 36 1.92 -3.61 -4.43
C ALA A 36 3.24 -2.90 -4.72
N PHE A 37 4.15 -2.88 -3.75
CA PHE A 37 5.43 -2.20 -3.89
C PHE A 37 6.44 -2.99 -4.72
N LEU A 38 6.16 -4.26 -4.98
CA LEU A 38 7.01 -5.10 -5.82
C LEU A 38 6.64 -5.03 -7.30
N ASP A 39 5.49 -4.47 -7.59
CA ASP A 39 5.03 -4.33 -8.97
C ASP A 39 5.86 -3.24 -9.65
N LYS A 40 6.57 -3.60 -10.71
CA LYS A 40 7.39 -2.63 -11.43
C LYS A 40 6.57 -1.56 -12.12
N ASN A 41 5.29 -1.81 -12.29
CA ASN A 41 4.35 -0.86 -12.90
C ASN A 41 3.55 -0.08 -11.85
N ARG A 42 3.93 -0.19 -10.59
CA ARG A 42 3.22 0.49 -9.52
C ARG A 42 3.19 1.99 -9.74
N VAL A 43 2.15 2.60 -9.25
CA VAL A 43 1.97 4.04 -9.33
C VAL A 43 1.97 4.60 -7.91
N ILE A 44 2.81 5.58 -7.66
CA ILE A 44 2.86 6.27 -6.37
C ILE A 44 2.29 7.66 -6.56
N ALA A 45 1.36 8.02 -5.70
CA ALA A 45 0.75 9.36 -5.74
C ALA A 45 0.67 9.92 -4.33
N GLU A 46 0.80 11.22 -4.20
CA GLU A 46 0.65 11.85 -2.90
C GLU A 46 -0.83 11.99 -2.54
N ASP A 47 -1.15 11.73 -1.28
CA ASP A 47 -2.48 11.94 -0.75
C ASP A 47 -2.54 13.33 -0.13
N ALA A 48 -2.77 14.34 -0.97
CA ALA A 48 -2.73 15.72 -0.53
C ALA A 48 -3.78 16.03 0.55
N ALA A 49 -4.90 15.32 0.52
CA ALA A 49 -5.99 15.56 1.47
C ALA A 49 -5.63 15.15 2.91
N HIS A 50 -4.68 14.26 3.08
CA HIS A 50 -4.32 13.72 4.38
C HIS A 50 -2.85 13.92 4.73
N SER A 51 -2.22 14.96 4.19
CA SER A 51 -0.80 15.22 4.38
C SER A 51 -0.52 16.43 5.27
N GLU A 52 -1.42 16.75 6.20
CA GLU A 52 -1.27 17.95 7.05
C GLU A 52 -0.06 17.90 7.96
N HIS A 53 0.15 16.76 8.62
CA HIS A 53 1.21 16.63 9.62
C HIS A 53 2.41 15.84 9.11
N GLU A 54 2.17 14.93 8.20
CA GLU A 54 3.21 14.17 7.53
C GLU A 54 2.69 13.83 6.14
N SER A 55 3.61 13.75 5.20
CA SER A 55 3.21 13.43 3.83
C SER A 55 2.72 11.99 3.75
N ARG A 56 1.58 11.81 3.15
CA ARG A 56 0.98 10.50 2.94
C ARG A 56 0.83 10.23 1.46
N TYR A 57 0.87 8.95 1.12
CA TYR A 57 0.92 8.53 -0.26
C TYR A 57 0.01 7.33 -0.49
N PHE A 58 -0.29 7.13 -1.77
CA PHE A 58 -0.90 5.90 -2.24
C PHE A 58 0.09 5.14 -3.09
N CYS A 59 0.07 3.82 -2.97
CA CYS A 59 0.73 2.94 -3.91
C CYS A 59 -0.35 2.08 -4.55
N PHE A 60 -0.47 2.16 -5.87
CA PHE A 60 -1.38 1.31 -6.63
C PHE A 60 -0.53 0.26 -7.32
N GLY A 61 -0.75 -0.98 -7.00
CA GLY A 61 0.05 -2.06 -7.56
C GLY A 61 -0.63 -3.40 -7.47
N SER A 62 -0.15 -4.33 -8.27
CA SER A 62 -0.70 -5.66 -8.34
C SER A 62 -0.49 -6.44 -7.06
N ASN A 63 -1.44 -7.30 -6.72
CA ASN A 63 -1.26 -8.24 -5.63
C ASN A 63 -0.33 -9.39 -6.08
N LYS A 64 -0.08 -10.33 -5.18
CA LYS A 64 0.93 -11.37 -5.38
C LYS A 64 0.68 -12.21 -6.64
N ASP A 65 -0.56 -12.58 -6.88
CA ASP A 65 -0.89 -13.47 -8.00
C ASP A 65 -1.48 -12.73 -9.19
N SER A 66 -1.33 -11.42 -9.22
CA SER A 66 -1.76 -10.58 -10.34
C SER A 66 -3.26 -10.66 -10.64
N SER A 67 -4.05 -10.96 -9.60
CA SER A 67 -5.50 -11.08 -9.76
C SER A 67 -6.25 -9.80 -9.38
N GLY A 68 -5.56 -8.80 -8.85
CA GLY A 68 -6.20 -7.55 -8.47
C GLY A 68 -5.21 -6.44 -8.24
N ILE A 69 -5.69 -5.22 -8.21
CA ILE A 69 -4.86 -4.05 -7.98
C ILE A 69 -5.14 -3.53 -6.57
N LEU A 70 -4.10 -3.54 -5.76
CA LEU A 70 -4.15 -3.02 -4.41
C LEU A 70 -4.00 -1.52 -4.41
N THR A 71 -4.73 -0.87 -3.51
CA THR A 71 -4.49 0.52 -3.15
C THR A 71 -3.93 0.50 -1.73
N VAL A 72 -2.72 0.98 -1.56
CA VAL A 72 -2.07 0.98 -0.25
C VAL A 72 -1.77 2.41 0.15
N ARG A 73 -2.28 2.82 1.33
CA ARG A 73 -1.96 4.13 1.90
C ARG A 73 -0.77 3.96 2.81
N PHE A 74 0.21 4.83 2.68
CA PHE A 74 1.43 4.70 3.45
C PHE A 74 2.10 6.06 3.67
N THR A 75 3.08 6.07 4.55
CA THR A 75 3.96 7.21 4.74
C THR A 75 5.38 6.68 4.91
N TYR A 76 6.36 7.56 4.81
CA TYR A 76 7.73 7.21 5.11
C TYR A 76 8.04 7.65 6.53
N ARG A 77 8.70 6.79 7.28
CA ARG A 77 9.10 7.12 8.65
C ARG A 77 10.44 6.46 8.93
N LEU A 78 11.45 7.26 9.19
CA LEU A 78 12.80 6.78 9.46
C LEU A 78 13.31 5.83 8.36
N ASN A 79 13.07 6.20 7.10
CA ASN A 79 13.47 5.41 5.94
C ASN A 79 12.73 4.08 5.79
N ARG A 80 11.62 3.94 6.48
CA ARG A 80 10.76 2.76 6.34
C ARG A 80 9.42 3.17 5.75
N ILE A 81 8.79 2.21 5.10
CA ILE A 81 7.44 2.41 4.59
C ILE A 81 6.48 1.96 5.69
N ARG A 82 5.71 2.91 6.20
CA ARG A 82 4.71 2.61 7.22
C ARG A 82 3.36 2.51 6.53
N ILE A 83 2.80 1.29 6.51
CA ILE A 83 1.50 1.04 5.89
C ILE A 83 0.41 1.48 6.85
N ILE A 84 -0.56 2.22 6.33
CA ILE A 84 -1.66 2.80 7.10
C ILE A 84 -2.99 2.15 6.76
N GLY A 85 -3.18 1.77 5.51
CA GLY A 85 -4.42 1.15 5.07
C GLY A 85 -4.25 0.50 3.72
N ALA A 86 -5.12 -0.46 3.39
CA ALA A 86 -5.02 -1.16 2.12
C ALA A 86 -6.36 -1.77 1.75
N GLY A 87 -6.60 -1.87 0.46
CA GLY A 87 -7.82 -2.49 -0.03
C GLY A 87 -7.81 -2.60 -1.53
N TYR A 88 -8.91 -3.12 -2.06
CA TYR A 88 -9.12 -3.22 -3.49
C TYR A 88 -10.27 -2.28 -3.86
N TRP A 89 -9.92 -1.10 -4.38
CA TRP A 89 -10.93 -0.11 -4.73
C TRP A 89 -10.90 0.19 -6.22
N ARG A 90 -12.08 0.40 -6.77
CA ARG A 90 -12.23 0.68 -8.19
C ARG A 90 -11.43 1.89 -8.64
N LYS A 91 -11.43 2.93 -7.83
CA LYS A 91 -10.71 4.17 -8.18
C LYS A 91 -9.21 3.90 -8.33
N GLY A 92 -8.63 3.14 -7.43
CA GLY A 92 -7.21 2.81 -7.49
C GLY A 92 -6.89 1.97 -8.72
N LYS A 93 -7.74 1.00 -9.01
CA LYS A 93 -7.57 0.17 -10.19
C LYS A 93 -7.59 1.02 -11.46
N LYS A 94 -8.49 1.97 -11.53
CA LYS A 94 -8.62 2.86 -12.68
C LYS A 94 -7.35 3.70 -12.85
N ILE A 95 -6.83 4.25 -11.76
CA ILE A 95 -5.60 5.05 -11.81
C ILE A 95 -4.45 4.20 -12.32
N TYR A 96 -4.32 2.98 -11.80
CA TYR A 96 -3.28 2.07 -12.21
C TYR A 96 -3.37 1.76 -13.71
N GLU A 97 -4.55 1.45 -14.20
CA GLU A 97 -4.77 1.09 -15.59
C GLU A 97 -4.52 2.28 -16.53
N GLN A 98 -4.93 3.47 -16.12
CA GLN A 98 -4.69 4.66 -16.93
C GLN A 98 -3.21 5.02 -17.02
N SER A 99 -2.45 4.70 -15.99
CA SER A 99 -1.02 4.97 -15.96
C SER A 99 -0.22 3.89 -16.68
N ASN A 100 -0.83 2.75 -16.93
CA ASN A 100 -0.18 1.61 -17.56
C ASN A 100 -1.02 1.11 -18.74
N PRO A 101 -1.23 1.95 -19.75
CA PRO A 101 -2.00 1.51 -20.91
C PRO A 101 -1.23 0.45 -21.69
N ILE A 102 -1.95 -0.44 -22.31
CA ILE A 102 -1.38 -1.52 -23.13
C ILE A 102 -1.12 -1.01 -24.53
#